data_f297fa6d16645c3066593db7ffcb2c1d
#
_entry.id   f297fa6d16645c3066593db7ffcb2c1d
#
_cell.length_a   1.000
_cell.length_b   1.000
_cell.length_c   1.000
_cell.angle_alpha   90.00
_cell.angle_beta   90.00
_cell.angle_gamma   90.00
#
_symmetry.space_group_name_H-M   'P 1'
#
loop_
_entity.id
_entity.type
_entity.pdbx_description
1 polymer ?
#
loop_
_entity_poly.entity_id
_entity_poly.type
_entity_poly.pdbx_seq_one_letter_code
_entity_poly.pdbx_strand_id
1 'polypeptide(L)'
;MAQQLAEDLWRLEIPLVGNPLKTLNSYLILGPRSLLVDTGFRQEPCREAMERELEAVGVDRDRMDVFLTHLHSDHTGLAPELVRPGCRVYIGAVDGQRMLAGQSEDAWRRMDAAYVQEGFSEEEMDLLWDSNPAKNAGPVAYDGYVFLRDGDILQRGSHALRCVLTPGHTPGHLCLYEPEARWLFSGDHILFHITPNICRWSGVTDSLGDYLESLKRIRELPVERLLPAHRQQTGDLEQRTRELEAHHARRISDALDAVRREPGRTAYEIAGSMAWSIRCRSWAEFPLTQKYFAVGEALAHLDYLMVRGQVQRREEHGKWRYYTL
;
A
#
# COMPACT_ATOMS: atom_id res chain seq x y z
N MET A 1 5.09 -13.34 18.15
CA MET A 1 6.22 -14.29 18.26
C MET A 1 6.52 -14.85 16.89
N ALA A 2 7.82 -15.00 16.57
CA ALA A 2 8.26 -15.56 15.30
C ALA A 2 7.64 -16.95 15.07
N GLN A 3 7.11 -17.16 13.89
CA GLN A 3 6.47 -18.42 13.48
C GLN A 3 7.23 -18.97 12.27
N GLN A 4 7.73 -20.17 12.40
CA GLN A 4 8.34 -20.89 11.28
C GLN A 4 7.25 -21.39 10.33
N LEU A 5 7.36 -21.03 9.06
CA LEU A 5 6.41 -21.40 8.00
C LEU A 5 6.96 -22.50 7.09
N ALA A 6 8.29 -22.55 6.93
CA ALA A 6 9.05 -23.58 6.24
C ALA A 6 10.45 -23.68 6.88
N GLU A 7 11.32 -24.55 6.39
CA GLU A 7 12.65 -24.79 6.96
C GLU A 7 13.45 -23.49 7.15
N ASP A 8 13.37 -22.59 6.16
CA ASP A 8 14.10 -21.33 6.10
C ASP A 8 13.21 -20.09 5.99
N LEU A 9 11.88 -20.24 6.08
CA LEU A 9 10.91 -19.13 6.02
C LEU A 9 10.24 -18.91 7.37
N TRP A 10 10.32 -17.69 7.87
CA TRP A 10 9.72 -17.24 9.11
C TRP A 10 8.77 -16.06 8.89
N ARG A 11 7.70 -16.01 9.67
CA ARG A 11 6.85 -14.83 9.83
C ARG A 11 7.13 -14.18 11.17
N LEU A 12 7.38 -12.88 11.14
CA LEU A 12 7.57 -12.03 12.29
C LEU A 12 6.34 -11.13 12.44
N GLU A 13 5.72 -11.11 13.61
CA GLU A 13 4.54 -10.29 13.85
C GLU A 13 4.94 -8.97 14.51
N ILE A 14 4.80 -7.86 13.76
CA ILE A 14 5.19 -6.52 14.19
C ILE A 14 3.95 -5.72 14.55
N PRO A 15 3.81 -5.20 15.78
CA PRO A 15 2.63 -4.46 16.21
C PRO A 15 2.58 -3.07 15.55
N LEU A 16 1.42 -2.68 15.04
CA LEU A 16 1.14 -1.35 14.51
C LEU A 16 0.23 -0.61 15.50
N VAL A 17 0.84 -0.07 16.55
CA VAL A 17 0.10 0.57 17.66
C VAL A 17 -0.65 1.80 17.15
N GLY A 18 -1.94 1.90 17.51
CA GLY A 18 -2.80 2.99 17.06
C GLY A 18 -3.30 2.88 15.61
N ASN A 19 -2.87 1.86 14.85
CA ASN A 19 -3.30 1.65 13.48
C ASN A 19 -4.42 0.58 13.40
N PRO A 20 -5.48 0.78 12.58
CA PRO A 20 -6.55 -0.20 12.39
C PRO A 20 -6.08 -1.56 11.86
N LEU A 21 -4.94 -1.63 11.18
CA LEU A 21 -4.33 -2.87 10.70
C LEU A 21 -3.83 -3.75 11.84
N LYS A 22 -3.46 -3.18 12.98
CA LYS A 22 -2.99 -3.79 14.23
C LYS A 22 -1.60 -4.41 14.15
N THR A 23 -1.30 -5.19 13.12
CA THR A 23 -0.02 -5.88 12.95
C THR A 23 0.41 -5.90 11.49
N LEU A 24 1.73 -5.90 11.28
CA LEU A 24 2.37 -6.25 10.02
C LEU A 24 2.91 -7.70 10.14
N ASN A 25 2.70 -8.50 9.13
CA ASN A 25 3.41 -9.74 8.90
C ASN A 25 4.70 -9.42 8.11
N SER A 26 5.82 -9.29 8.80
CA SER A 26 7.12 -9.25 8.15
C SER A 26 7.59 -10.69 7.92
N TYR A 27 8.31 -10.94 6.83
CA TYR A 27 8.79 -12.28 6.52
C TYR A 27 10.32 -12.30 6.46
N LEU A 28 10.92 -13.36 7.00
CA LEU A 28 12.36 -13.55 6.97
C LEU A 28 12.70 -14.86 6.27
N ILE A 29 13.46 -14.75 5.19
CA ILE A 29 14.04 -15.91 4.49
C ILE A 29 15.49 -16.05 4.95
N LEU A 30 15.79 -17.17 5.60
CA LEU A 30 17.13 -17.48 6.08
C LEU A 30 18.00 -18.02 4.94
N GLY A 31 19.30 -17.73 5.02
CA GLY A 31 20.29 -18.23 4.07
C GLY A 31 21.67 -17.66 4.35
N PRO A 32 22.66 -17.95 3.50
CA PRO A 32 24.00 -17.36 3.62
C PRO A 32 23.98 -15.83 3.61
N ARG A 33 22.97 -15.24 2.99
CA ARG A 33 22.55 -13.85 3.08
C ARG A 33 21.02 -13.85 3.17
N SER A 34 20.52 -13.54 4.35
CA SER A 34 19.09 -13.55 4.65
C SER A 34 18.36 -12.37 3.99
N LEU A 35 17.04 -12.47 3.83
CA LEU A 35 16.18 -11.40 3.30
C LEU A 35 15.01 -11.18 4.24
N LEU A 36 14.90 -9.95 4.77
CA LEU A 36 13.73 -9.47 5.52
C LEU A 36 12.79 -8.75 4.55
N VAL A 37 11.52 -9.13 4.52
CA VAL A 37 10.47 -8.52 3.71
C VAL A 37 9.60 -7.65 4.61
N ASP A 38 9.59 -6.34 4.38
CA ASP A 38 8.91 -5.28 5.12
C ASP A 38 9.33 -5.17 6.61
N THR A 39 9.14 -4.00 7.24
CA THR A 39 9.82 -3.73 8.51
C THR A 39 8.95 -3.17 9.65
N GLY A 40 7.87 -2.46 9.36
CA GLY A 40 7.06 -1.76 10.36
C GLY A 40 7.28 -0.25 10.39
N PHE A 41 6.47 0.45 11.17
CA PHE A 41 6.63 1.88 11.45
C PHE A 41 7.93 2.17 12.19
N ARG A 42 8.52 3.34 11.97
CA ARG A 42 9.61 3.87 12.80
C ARG A 42 9.06 4.35 14.15
N GLN A 43 8.62 3.39 14.93
CA GLN A 43 8.07 3.56 16.28
C GLN A 43 8.68 2.52 17.23
N GLU A 44 8.80 2.89 18.52
CA GLU A 44 9.44 2.03 19.51
C GLU A 44 8.82 0.63 19.61
N PRO A 45 7.48 0.47 19.67
CA PRO A 45 6.88 -0.87 19.74
C PRO A 45 7.21 -1.77 18.54
N CYS A 46 7.33 -1.17 17.33
CA CYS A 46 7.72 -1.91 16.12
C CYS A 46 9.21 -2.32 16.21
N ARG A 47 10.08 -1.40 16.65
CA ARG A 47 11.52 -1.64 16.80
C ARG A 47 11.80 -2.75 17.80
N GLU A 48 11.26 -2.63 19.01
CA GLU A 48 11.41 -3.64 20.06
C GLU A 48 10.90 -5.03 19.62
N ALA A 49 9.76 -5.07 18.91
CA ALA A 49 9.23 -6.31 18.39
C ALA A 49 10.15 -6.90 17.31
N MET A 50 10.58 -6.09 16.34
CA MET A 50 11.47 -6.55 15.28
C MET A 50 12.79 -7.10 15.83
N GLU A 51 13.43 -6.39 16.76
CA GLU A 51 14.68 -6.82 17.37
C GLU A 51 14.52 -8.14 18.13
N ARG A 52 13.49 -8.26 18.96
CA ARG A 52 13.15 -9.49 19.69
C ARG A 52 12.89 -10.67 18.75
N GLU A 53 12.12 -10.46 17.69
CA GLU A 53 11.77 -11.53 16.75
C GLU A 53 13.00 -11.98 15.93
N LEU A 54 13.85 -11.05 15.48
CA LEU A 54 15.10 -11.36 14.78
C LEU A 54 16.10 -12.10 15.69
N GLU A 55 16.20 -11.70 16.96
CA GLU A 55 17.02 -12.38 17.96
C GLU A 55 16.50 -13.80 18.23
N ALA A 56 15.20 -13.98 18.39
CA ALA A 56 14.58 -15.29 18.62
C ALA A 56 14.82 -16.28 17.47
N VAL A 57 14.90 -15.78 16.22
CA VAL A 57 15.26 -16.61 15.06
C VAL A 57 16.77 -16.84 14.96
N GLY A 58 17.59 -15.97 15.56
CA GLY A 58 19.05 -16.07 15.53
C GLY A 58 19.66 -15.68 14.18
N VAL A 59 19.06 -14.72 13.46
CA VAL A 59 19.55 -14.28 12.16
C VAL A 59 20.85 -13.49 12.28
N ASP A 60 21.81 -13.74 11.38
CA ASP A 60 23.00 -12.92 11.22
C ASP A 60 22.66 -11.59 10.56
N ARG A 61 22.53 -10.53 11.36
CA ARG A 61 22.14 -9.19 10.91
C ARG A 61 23.19 -8.52 10.02
N ASP A 62 24.45 -8.91 10.08
CA ASP A 62 25.51 -8.38 9.21
C ASP A 62 25.42 -8.99 7.80
N ARG A 63 24.56 -9.97 7.61
CA ARG A 63 24.26 -10.65 6.36
C ARG A 63 22.76 -10.68 6.04
N MET A 64 22.01 -9.67 6.47
CA MET A 64 20.58 -9.55 6.25
C MET A 64 20.27 -8.32 5.38
N ASP A 65 19.81 -8.56 4.17
CA ASP A 65 19.24 -7.53 3.31
C ASP A 65 17.76 -7.32 3.64
N VAL A 66 17.22 -6.16 3.26
CA VAL A 66 15.80 -5.81 3.40
C VAL A 66 15.17 -5.65 2.03
N PHE A 67 13.99 -6.17 1.83
CA PHE A 67 13.14 -5.92 0.67
C PHE A 67 11.84 -5.22 1.13
N LEU A 68 11.49 -4.15 0.47
CA LEU A 68 10.28 -3.37 0.73
C LEU A 68 9.30 -3.59 -0.43
N THR A 69 8.12 -4.09 -0.09
CA THR A 69 7.08 -4.35 -1.09
C THR A 69 6.58 -3.07 -1.73
N HIS A 70 6.47 -1.99 -0.94
CA HIS A 70 6.00 -0.69 -1.41
C HIS A 70 6.38 0.45 -0.43
N LEU A 71 6.00 1.68 -0.76
CA LEU A 71 6.50 2.90 -0.10
C LEU A 71 5.81 3.26 1.23
N HIS A 72 4.72 2.61 1.65
CA HIS A 72 4.02 3.00 2.88
C HIS A 72 4.87 2.82 4.14
N SER A 73 4.64 3.69 5.13
CA SER A 73 5.50 3.81 6.32
C SER A 73 5.51 2.58 7.22
N ASP A 74 4.40 1.85 7.26
CA ASP A 74 4.28 0.60 8.02
C ASP A 74 5.06 -0.57 7.39
N HIS A 75 5.55 -0.40 6.17
CA HIS A 75 6.45 -1.34 5.51
C HIS A 75 7.91 -0.85 5.55
N THR A 76 8.12 0.46 5.40
CA THR A 76 9.44 1.05 5.16
C THR A 76 10.09 1.65 6.40
N GLY A 77 9.32 1.93 7.45
CA GLY A 77 9.72 2.82 8.54
C GLY A 77 11.03 2.46 9.23
N LEU A 78 11.27 1.18 9.56
CA LEU A 78 12.47 0.75 10.23
C LEU A 78 13.63 0.36 9.29
N ALA A 79 13.41 0.27 7.97
CA ALA A 79 14.40 -0.30 7.05
C ALA A 79 15.79 0.35 7.15
N PRO A 80 15.94 1.70 7.18
CA PRO A 80 17.27 2.32 7.32
C PRO A 80 17.95 2.04 8.65
N GLU A 81 17.20 1.80 9.72
CA GLU A 81 17.75 1.51 11.05
C GLU A 81 18.16 0.03 11.20
N LEU A 82 17.52 -0.86 10.44
CA LEU A 82 17.80 -2.30 10.48
C LEU A 82 18.98 -2.71 9.60
N VAL A 83 19.21 -2.00 8.49
CA VAL A 83 20.26 -2.36 7.54
C VAL A 83 21.66 -2.10 8.12
N ARG A 84 22.56 -3.08 8.00
CA ARG A 84 23.96 -2.99 8.45
C ARG A 84 24.89 -2.62 7.29
N PRO A 85 26.10 -2.09 7.56
CA PRO A 85 27.10 -1.85 6.52
C PRO A 85 27.35 -3.09 5.67
N GLY A 86 27.30 -2.94 4.35
CA GLY A 86 27.44 -4.06 3.40
C GLY A 86 26.15 -4.82 3.10
N CYS A 87 25.04 -4.52 3.79
CA CYS A 87 23.69 -4.99 3.47
C CYS A 87 22.93 -3.96 2.63
N ARG A 88 21.84 -4.37 2.02
CA ARG A 88 21.09 -3.57 1.04
C ARG A 88 19.63 -3.45 1.43
N VAL A 89 19.01 -2.31 1.05
CA VAL A 89 17.57 -2.11 1.09
C VAL A 89 17.06 -2.06 -0.34
N TYR A 90 16.23 -3.03 -0.72
CA TYR A 90 15.63 -3.13 -2.05
C TYR A 90 14.22 -2.59 -2.03
N ILE A 91 13.81 -1.90 -3.10
CA ILE A 91 12.45 -1.40 -3.30
C ILE A 91 12.16 -1.26 -4.79
N GLY A 92 10.89 -1.33 -5.18
CA GLY A 92 10.47 -1.02 -6.55
C GLY A 92 10.94 0.38 -6.99
N ALA A 93 11.49 0.49 -8.21
CA ALA A 93 12.08 1.73 -8.70
C ALA A 93 11.14 2.93 -8.64
N VAL A 94 9.87 2.73 -8.99
CA VAL A 94 8.85 3.81 -8.98
C VAL A 94 8.59 4.29 -7.55
N ASP A 95 8.36 3.38 -6.62
CA ASP A 95 8.06 3.70 -5.23
C ASP A 95 9.29 4.29 -4.52
N GLY A 96 10.48 3.74 -4.76
CA GLY A 96 11.71 4.27 -4.20
C GLY A 96 12.03 5.69 -4.66
N GLN A 97 11.83 5.99 -5.94
CA GLN A 97 11.97 7.35 -6.47
C GLN A 97 10.94 8.31 -5.86
N ARG A 98 9.70 7.86 -5.64
CA ARG A 98 8.66 8.65 -4.97
C ARG A 98 9.01 8.91 -3.51
N MET A 99 9.55 7.94 -2.79
CA MET A 99 10.04 8.13 -1.42
C MET A 99 11.12 9.20 -1.36
N LEU A 100 12.11 9.14 -2.24
CA LEU A 100 13.19 10.17 -2.29
C LEU A 100 12.63 11.56 -2.65
N ALA A 101 11.68 11.65 -3.59
CA ALA A 101 11.05 12.90 -3.97
C ALA A 101 10.09 13.45 -2.92
N GLY A 102 9.42 12.57 -2.16
CA GLY A 102 8.42 12.90 -1.14
C GLY A 102 9.00 13.36 0.20
N GLN A 103 10.32 13.38 0.37
CA GLN A 103 10.97 13.85 1.60
C GLN A 103 10.95 15.37 1.77
N SER A 104 10.47 16.13 0.77
CA SER A 104 10.39 17.59 0.83
C SER A 104 9.01 18.07 1.31
N GLU A 105 9.01 19.14 2.13
CA GLU A 105 7.80 19.82 2.56
C GLU A 105 6.96 20.32 1.36
N ASP A 106 7.60 20.76 0.29
CA ASP A 106 6.93 21.22 -0.92
C ASP A 106 6.15 20.11 -1.64
N ALA A 107 6.60 18.85 -1.58
CA ALA A 107 5.86 17.73 -2.16
C ALA A 107 4.55 17.48 -1.41
N TRP A 108 4.59 17.56 -0.09
CA TRP A 108 3.41 17.44 0.77
C TRP A 108 2.42 18.58 0.54
N ARG A 109 2.89 19.83 0.50
CA ARG A 109 2.03 21.01 0.22
C ARG A 109 1.31 20.91 -1.13
N ARG A 110 1.99 20.36 -2.17
CA ARG A 110 1.34 20.13 -3.47
C ARG A 110 0.25 19.07 -3.39
N MET A 111 0.46 18.03 -2.59
CA MET A 111 -0.56 17.00 -2.38
C MET A 111 -1.77 17.56 -1.63
N ASP A 112 -1.54 18.35 -0.58
CA ASP A 112 -2.60 19.00 0.21
C ASP A 112 -3.42 19.94 -0.68
N ALA A 113 -2.77 20.78 -1.51
CA ALA A 113 -3.46 21.66 -2.45
C ALA A 113 -4.34 20.89 -3.44
N ALA A 114 -3.91 19.72 -3.89
CA ALA A 114 -4.73 18.86 -4.77
C ALA A 114 -5.98 18.35 -4.04
N TYR A 115 -5.90 17.96 -2.77
CA TYR A 115 -7.06 17.54 -1.98
C TYR A 115 -7.99 18.72 -1.63
N VAL A 116 -7.44 19.91 -1.42
CA VAL A 116 -8.27 21.14 -1.30
C VAL A 116 -9.08 21.39 -2.56
N GLN A 117 -8.50 21.22 -3.74
CA GLN A 117 -9.26 21.32 -5.01
C GLN A 117 -10.35 20.24 -5.13
N GLU A 118 -10.19 19.10 -4.50
CA GLU A 118 -11.16 17.99 -4.50
C GLU A 118 -12.23 18.11 -3.40
N GLY A 119 -12.21 19.18 -2.58
CA GLY A 119 -13.30 19.55 -1.68
C GLY A 119 -12.97 19.58 -0.20
N PHE A 120 -11.77 19.17 0.23
CA PHE A 120 -11.32 19.42 1.61
C PHE A 120 -11.20 20.91 1.90
N SER A 121 -11.30 21.29 3.18
CA SER A 121 -10.89 22.61 3.63
C SER A 121 -9.38 22.62 3.92
N GLU A 122 -8.76 23.81 3.90
CA GLU A 122 -7.36 23.96 4.32
C GLU A 122 -7.16 23.53 5.77
N GLU A 123 -8.09 23.85 6.66
CA GLU A 123 -8.08 23.45 8.07
C GLU A 123 -8.11 21.92 8.25
N GLU A 124 -8.92 21.18 7.48
CA GLU A 124 -8.93 19.72 7.49
C GLU A 124 -7.58 19.16 7.04
N MET A 125 -6.94 19.76 6.03
CA MET A 125 -5.63 19.30 5.54
C MET A 125 -4.51 19.58 6.57
N ASP A 126 -4.54 20.70 7.28
CA ASP A 126 -3.58 20.99 8.37
C ASP A 126 -3.68 19.95 9.50
N LEU A 127 -4.89 19.60 9.92
CA LEU A 127 -5.11 18.56 10.92
C LEU A 127 -4.64 17.18 10.46
N LEU A 128 -4.83 16.84 9.19
CA LEU A 128 -4.36 15.60 8.59
C LEU A 128 -2.83 15.55 8.52
N TRP A 129 -2.19 16.66 8.22
CA TRP A 129 -0.75 16.79 8.18
C TRP A 129 -0.09 16.44 9.51
N ASP A 130 -0.64 16.91 10.63
CA ASP A 130 -0.10 16.64 11.97
C ASP A 130 -0.20 15.17 12.37
N SER A 131 -1.23 14.48 11.89
CA SER A 131 -1.47 13.05 12.19
C SER A 131 -0.92 12.10 11.12
N ASN A 132 -0.22 12.60 10.09
CA ASN A 132 0.22 11.79 8.95
C ASN A 132 1.29 10.75 9.34
N PRO A 133 1.02 9.43 9.21
CA PRO A 133 1.99 8.40 9.54
C PRO A 133 3.27 8.46 8.68
N ALA A 134 3.19 8.92 7.43
CA ALA A 134 4.37 9.05 6.57
C ALA A 134 5.35 10.10 7.10
N LYS A 135 4.84 11.20 7.71
CA LYS A 135 5.63 12.21 8.40
C LYS A 135 6.18 11.71 9.73
N ASN A 136 5.33 11.10 10.53
CA ASN A 136 5.63 10.84 11.95
C ASN A 136 6.31 9.49 12.20
N ALA A 137 6.09 8.49 11.33
CA ALA A 137 6.54 7.13 11.50
C ALA A 137 7.16 6.52 10.23
N GLY A 138 7.40 7.34 9.20
CA GLY A 138 8.14 6.96 8.00
C GLY A 138 9.63 6.79 8.26
N PRO A 139 10.39 6.24 7.30
CA PRO A 139 11.82 6.04 7.44
C PRO A 139 12.56 7.37 7.62
N VAL A 140 13.71 7.33 8.34
CA VAL A 140 14.65 8.45 8.30
C VAL A 140 15.16 8.65 6.87
N ALA A 141 15.70 9.85 6.59
CA ALA A 141 16.31 10.13 5.29
C ALA A 141 17.38 9.07 4.97
N TYR A 142 17.23 8.43 3.83
CA TYR A 142 18.10 7.36 3.38
C TYR A 142 18.12 7.35 1.85
N ASP A 143 19.29 7.32 1.26
CA ASP A 143 19.51 7.36 -0.20
C ASP A 143 20.11 6.07 -0.76
N GLY A 144 20.44 5.11 0.12
CA GLY A 144 21.07 3.83 -0.23
C GLY A 144 20.15 2.77 -0.80
N TYR A 145 18.95 3.12 -1.27
CA TYR A 145 18.01 2.16 -1.85
C TYR A 145 18.53 1.57 -3.16
N VAL A 146 18.42 0.25 -3.29
CA VAL A 146 18.65 -0.47 -4.55
C VAL A 146 17.32 -0.65 -5.25
N PHE A 147 17.17 -0.03 -6.40
CA PHE A 147 15.92 -0.06 -7.15
C PHE A 147 15.77 -1.33 -7.97
N LEU A 148 14.64 -1.98 -7.82
CA LEU A 148 14.26 -3.17 -8.56
C LEU A 148 13.13 -2.86 -9.55
N ARG A 149 13.07 -3.68 -10.58
CA ARG A 149 12.06 -3.61 -11.65
C ARG A 149 11.34 -4.94 -11.78
N ASP A 150 10.28 -4.94 -12.54
CA ASP A 150 9.57 -6.14 -12.94
C ASP A 150 10.51 -7.17 -13.58
N GLY A 151 10.43 -8.41 -13.11
CA GLY A 151 11.25 -9.52 -13.60
C GLY A 151 12.64 -9.63 -12.98
N ASP A 152 13.12 -8.64 -12.20
CA ASP A 152 14.39 -8.77 -11.49
C ASP A 152 14.33 -9.95 -10.51
N ILE A 153 15.47 -10.60 -10.32
CA ILE A 153 15.59 -11.79 -9.45
C ILE A 153 16.56 -11.51 -8.31
N LEU A 154 16.10 -11.75 -7.09
CA LEU A 154 16.92 -11.76 -5.89
C LEU A 154 17.25 -13.21 -5.52
N GLN A 155 18.51 -13.61 -5.72
CA GLN A 155 18.96 -14.94 -5.30
C GLN A 155 19.22 -14.95 -3.78
N ARG A 156 18.60 -15.90 -3.07
CA ARG A 156 18.76 -16.11 -1.61
C ARG A 156 18.87 -17.59 -1.30
N GLY A 157 20.12 -18.05 -1.14
CA GLY A 157 20.39 -19.48 -1.02
C GLY A 157 19.84 -20.25 -2.23
N SER A 158 18.95 -21.19 -1.99
CA SER A 158 18.25 -21.98 -3.03
C SER A 158 17.11 -21.20 -3.71
N HIS A 159 16.64 -20.09 -3.12
CA HIS A 159 15.47 -19.35 -3.64
C HIS A 159 15.85 -18.33 -4.70
N ALA A 160 15.11 -18.35 -5.81
CA ALA A 160 15.17 -17.37 -6.90
C ALA A 160 13.90 -16.47 -6.86
N LEU A 161 13.92 -15.44 -6.01
CA LEU A 161 12.79 -14.56 -5.77
C LEU A 161 12.61 -13.57 -6.91
N ARG A 162 11.59 -13.76 -7.74
CA ARG A 162 11.28 -12.89 -8.86
C ARG A 162 10.40 -11.72 -8.42
N CYS A 163 10.82 -10.50 -8.75
CA CYS A 163 10.00 -9.30 -8.61
C CYS A 163 8.85 -9.31 -9.61
N VAL A 164 7.64 -9.11 -9.15
CA VAL A 164 6.43 -9.00 -9.97
C VAL A 164 5.81 -7.62 -9.68
N LEU A 165 5.87 -6.73 -10.68
CA LEU A 165 5.28 -5.40 -10.55
C LEU A 165 3.75 -5.50 -10.52
N THR A 166 3.15 -4.98 -9.47
CA THR A 166 1.70 -5.01 -9.20
C THR A 166 1.20 -3.61 -8.81
N PRO A 167 1.21 -2.66 -9.77
CA PRO A 167 0.77 -1.30 -9.49
C PRO A 167 -0.73 -1.26 -9.15
N GLY A 168 -1.11 -0.22 -8.42
CA GLY A 168 -2.49 0.05 -8.00
C GLY A 168 -2.56 0.56 -6.58
N HIS A 169 -2.27 -0.27 -5.58
CA HIS A 169 -2.17 0.16 -4.17
C HIS A 169 -1.11 1.25 -4.00
N THR A 170 0.06 1.03 -4.55
CA THR A 170 1.04 2.07 -4.89
C THR A 170 1.49 1.91 -6.34
N PRO A 171 2.04 2.96 -6.99
CA PRO A 171 2.47 2.88 -8.38
C PRO A 171 3.63 1.93 -8.64
N GLY A 172 4.47 1.70 -7.63
CA GLY A 172 5.66 0.88 -7.72
C GLY A 172 5.63 -0.38 -6.85
N HIS A 173 4.45 -0.81 -6.38
CA HIS A 173 4.31 -2.02 -5.58
C HIS A 173 4.92 -3.23 -6.28
N LEU A 174 5.78 -3.98 -5.57
CA LEU A 174 6.37 -5.23 -6.02
C LEU A 174 5.96 -6.38 -5.10
N CYS A 175 5.35 -7.40 -5.66
CA CYS A 175 5.31 -8.71 -5.03
C CYS A 175 6.64 -9.44 -5.26
N LEU A 176 7.03 -10.33 -4.34
CA LEU A 176 8.09 -11.30 -4.57
C LEU A 176 7.48 -12.69 -4.80
N TYR A 177 7.81 -13.32 -5.91
CA TYR A 177 7.36 -14.66 -6.25
C TYR A 177 8.53 -15.65 -6.27
N GLU A 178 8.41 -16.71 -5.50
CA GLU A 178 9.33 -17.85 -5.48
C GLU A 178 8.70 -19.02 -6.27
N PRO A 179 9.20 -19.36 -7.46
CA PRO A 179 8.53 -20.29 -8.36
C PRO A 179 8.63 -21.76 -7.94
N GLU A 180 9.71 -22.18 -7.30
CA GLU A 180 9.91 -23.59 -6.90
C GLU A 180 9.02 -23.96 -5.69
N ALA A 181 8.98 -23.12 -4.67
CA ALA A 181 8.12 -23.29 -3.51
C ALA A 181 6.71 -22.72 -3.70
N ARG A 182 6.47 -22.01 -4.83
CA ARG A 182 5.21 -21.34 -5.19
C ARG A 182 4.70 -20.39 -4.10
N TRP A 183 5.62 -19.65 -3.49
CA TRP A 183 5.31 -18.62 -2.50
C TRP A 183 5.13 -17.27 -3.18
N LEU A 184 4.14 -16.50 -2.72
CA LEU A 184 3.94 -15.12 -3.13
C LEU A 184 3.88 -14.21 -1.91
N PHE A 185 4.90 -13.39 -1.72
CA PHE A 185 4.88 -12.27 -0.77
C PHE A 185 4.12 -11.13 -1.45
N SER A 186 2.86 -10.97 -1.06
CA SER A 186 1.94 -10.07 -1.77
C SER A 186 1.93 -8.65 -1.26
N GLY A 187 2.66 -8.34 -0.18
CA GLY A 187 2.54 -7.01 0.45
C GLY A 187 1.07 -6.66 0.68
N ASP A 188 0.69 -5.47 0.25
CA ASP A 188 -0.68 -4.97 0.31
C ASP A 188 -1.44 -5.09 -1.03
N HIS A 189 -0.89 -5.83 -1.99
CA HIS A 189 -1.62 -6.09 -3.24
C HIS A 189 -2.82 -7.01 -3.02
N ILE A 190 -2.65 -8.09 -2.25
CA ILE A 190 -3.73 -9.02 -1.90
C ILE A 190 -3.72 -9.28 -0.41
N LEU A 191 -4.82 -8.92 0.27
CA LEU A 191 -5.08 -9.14 1.69
C LEU A 191 -6.35 -9.93 1.88
N PHE A 192 -6.38 -10.86 2.85
CA PHE A 192 -7.61 -11.55 3.22
C PHE A 192 -8.42 -10.73 4.23
N HIS A 193 -9.75 -10.75 4.12
CA HIS A 193 -10.72 -10.10 5.01
C HIS A 193 -10.70 -8.56 5.06
N ILE A 194 -9.70 -7.92 4.46
CA ILE A 194 -9.68 -6.46 4.26
C ILE A 194 -9.37 -6.16 2.81
N THR A 195 -9.94 -5.10 2.29
CA THR A 195 -9.66 -4.64 0.93
C THR A 195 -8.47 -3.69 0.96
N PRO A 196 -7.44 -3.92 0.14
CA PRO A 196 -6.39 -2.92 -0.08
C PRO A 196 -6.99 -1.58 -0.50
N ASN A 197 -6.53 -0.49 0.09
CA ASN A 197 -6.99 0.84 -0.29
C ASN A 197 -6.33 1.24 -1.61
N ILE A 198 -7.12 1.54 -2.63
CA ILE A 198 -6.64 2.00 -3.94
C ILE A 198 -6.99 3.47 -4.07
N CYS A 199 -5.98 4.32 -3.98
CA CYS A 199 -6.11 5.77 -4.04
C CYS A 199 -5.60 6.33 -5.38
N ARG A 200 -6.01 7.58 -5.67
CA ARG A 200 -5.36 8.37 -6.73
C ARG A 200 -3.91 8.68 -6.34
N TRP A 201 -3.00 8.50 -7.27
CA TRP A 201 -1.60 8.88 -7.17
C TRP A 201 -1.25 9.98 -8.17
N SER A 202 -0.50 10.99 -7.74
CA SER A 202 -0.03 12.06 -8.63
C SER A 202 0.79 11.47 -9.79
N GLY A 203 0.46 11.85 -11.03
CA GLY A 203 1.12 11.35 -12.24
C GLY A 203 0.74 9.93 -12.65
N VAL A 204 -0.27 9.31 -12.01
CA VAL A 204 -0.88 8.04 -12.42
C VAL A 204 -2.28 8.33 -12.95
N THR A 205 -2.59 7.81 -14.12
CA THR A 205 -3.85 8.10 -14.83
C THR A 205 -5.01 7.23 -14.33
N ASP A 206 -4.76 5.97 -13.99
CA ASP A 206 -5.79 4.98 -13.64
C ASP A 206 -5.25 3.95 -12.64
N SER A 207 -5.07 4.35 -11.37
CA SER A 207 -4.56 3.45 -10.31
C SER A 207 -5.45 2.22 -10.11
N LEU A 208 -6.78 2.38 -10.26
CA LEU A 208 -7.71 1.27 -10.12
C LEU A 208 -7.63 0.32 -11.32
N GLY A 209 -7.50 0.82 -12.53
CA GLY A 209 -7.27 -0.02 -13.71
C GLY A 209 -5.99 -0.81 -13.60
N ASP A 210 -4.90 -0.18 -13.19
CA ASP A 210 -3.62 -0.84 -12.92
C ASP A 210 -3.76 -1.95 -11.86
N TYR A 211 -4.50 -1.69 -10.79
CA TYR A 211 -4.77 -2.69 -9.74
C TYR A 211 -5.54 -3.91 -10.28
N LEU A 212 -6.60 -3.68 -11.04
CA LEU A 212 -7.41 -4.76 -11.61
C LEU A 212 -6.62 -5.62 -12.61
N GLU A 213 -5.75 -5.01 -13.41
CA GLU A 213 -4.83 -5.76 -14.29
C GLU A 213 -3.77 -6.52 -13.49
N SER A 214 -3.27 -5.94 -12.40
CA SER A 214 -2.33 -6.62 -11.48
C SER A 214 -2.96 -7.84 -10.82
N LEU A 215 -4.23 -7.79 -10.42
CA LEU A 215 -4.96 -8.96 -9.89
C LEU A 215 -5.04 -10.10 -10.92
N LYS A 216 -5.33 -9.80 -12.19
CA LYS A 216 -5.36 -10.80 -13.26
C LYS A 216 -3.99 -11.44 -13.46
N ARG A 217 -2.95 -10.62 -13.51
CA ARG A 217 -1.56 -11.07 -13.65
C ARG A 217 -1.14 -12.03 -12.53
N ILE A 218 -1.50 -11.75 -11.28
CA ILE A 218 -1.17 -12.62 -10.15
C ILE A 218 -1.91 -13.94 -10.22
N ARG A 219 -3.16 -13.99 -10.70
CA ARG A 219 -3.92 -15.25 -10.88
C ARG A 219 -3.28 -16.22 -11.89
N GLU A 220 -2.48 -15.72 -12.82
CA GLU A 220 -1.77 -16.56 -13.79
C GLU A 220 -0.55 -17.28 -13.18
N LEU A 221 -0.12 -16.88 -11.99
CA LEU A 221 1.00 -17.51 -11.30
C LEU A 221 0.52 -18.75 -10.51
N PRO A 222 1.26 -19.86 -10.59
CA PRO A 222 0.96 -21.05 -9.80
C PRO A 222 1.37 -20.83 -8.32
N VAL A 223 0.55 -20.10 -7.55
CA VAL A 223 0.77 -19.79 -6.14
C VAL A 223 0.11 -20.84 -5.26
N GLU A 224 0.89 -21.49 -4.40
CA GLU A 224 0.39 -22.42 -3.36
C GLU A 224 0.27 -21.75 -2.00
N ARG A 225 1.14 -20.78 -1.73
CA ARG A 225 1.12 -20.04 -0.46
C ARG A 225 1.20 -18.56 -0.70
N LEU A 226 0.13 -17.85 -0.31
CA LEU A 226 0.10 -16.39 -0.26
C LEU A 226 0.61 -15.91 1.10
N LEU A 227 1.50 -14.93 1.09
CA LEU A 227 2.16 -14.33 2.25
C LEU A 227 1.83 -12.83 2.30
N PRO A 228 0.63 -12.44 2.78
CA PRO A 228 0.18 -11.06 2.81
C PRO A 228 0.77 -10.30 3.98
N ALA A 229 0.95 -8.98 3.81
CA ALA A 229 1.54 -8.14 4.84
C ALA A 229 0.65 -7.95 6.08
N HIS A 230 -0.67 -8.08 5.96
CA HIS A 230 -1.57 -7.85 7.07
C HIS A 230 -2.59 -8.98 7.26
N ARG A 231 -3.01 -9.17 8.52
CA ARG A 231 -4.10 -10.07 8.92
C ARG A 231 -3.78 -11.54 8.63
N GLN A 232 -4.80 -12.26 8.22
CA GLN A 232 -4.75 -13.71 8.00
C GLN A 232 -3.93 -14.06 6.76
N GLN A 233 -3.26 -15.20 6.81
CA GLN A 233 -2.35 -15.70 5.76
C GLN A 233 -2.95 -16.86 4.95
N THR A 234 -4.13 -17.35 5.33
CA THR A 234 -4.74 -18.52 4.70
C THR A 234 -6.04 -18.14 4.00
N GLY A 235 -6.19 -18.60 2.78
CA GLY A 235 -7.36 -18.40 1.95
C GLY A 235 -7.08 -18.85 0.52
N ASP A 236 -8.11 -18.90 -0.30
CA ASP A 236 -8.01 -19.20 -1.72
C ASP A 236 -7.69 -17.92 -2.52
N LEU A 237 -6.59 -17.95 -3.27
CA LEU A 237 -6.12 -16.80 -4.06
C LEU A 237 -7.10 -16.44 -5.18
N GLU A 238 -7.60 -17.43 -5.91
CA GLU A 238 -8.50 -17.19 -7.03
C GLU A 238 -9.84 -16.63 -6.54
N GLN A 239 -10.41 -17.23 -5.50
CA GLN A 239 -11.61 -16.71 -4.86
C GLN A 239 -11.38 -15.27 -4.38
N ARG A 240 -10.27 -15.01 -3.68
CA ARG A 240 -9.99 -13.68 -3.11
C ARG A 240 -9.84 -12.60 -4.18
N THR A 241 -9.11 -12.88 -5.25
CA THR A 241 -8.97 -11.91 -6.35
C THR A 241 -10.30 -11.61 -7.03
N ARG A 242 -11.18 -12.59 -7.21
CA ARG A 242 -12.55 -12.37 -7.72
C ARG A 242 -13.41 -11.54 -6.77
N GLU A 243 -13.29 -11.75 -5.45
CA GLU A 243 -13.97 -10.93 -4.44
C GLU A 243 -13.53 -9.47 -4.49
N LEU A 244 -12.22 -9.21 -4.68
CA LEU A 244 -11.66 -7.88 -4.84
C LEU A 244 -12.14 -7.21 -6.13
N GLU A 245 -12.16 -7.92 -7.26
CA GLU A 245 -12.74 -7.42 -8.51
C GLU A 245 -14.22 -7.07 -8.36
N ALA A 246 -15.01 -7.95 -7.74
CA ALA A 246 -16.42 -7.71 -7.48
C ALA A 246 -16.66 -6.54 -6.51
N HIS A 247 -15.79 -6.37 -5.51
CA HIS A 247 -15.82 -5.21 -4.62
C HIS A 247 -15.64 -3.92 -5.42
N HIS A 248 -14.59 -3.81 -6.22
CA HIS A 248 -14.33 -2.61 -7.01
C HIS A 248 -15.40 -2.35 -8.08
N ALA A 249 -15.97 -3.40 -8.68
CA ALA A 249 -17.10 -3.25 -9.60
C ALA A 249 -18.31 -2.58 -8.92
N ARG A 250 -18.65 -2.97 -7.68
CA ARG A 250 -19.70 -2.28 -6.90
C ARG A 250 -19.32 -0.83 -6.60
N ARG A 251 -18.07 -0.59 -6.17
CA ARG A 251 -17.58 0.77 -5.85
C ARG A 251 -17.59 1.70 -7.07
N ILE A 252 -17.24 1.19 -8.26
CA ILE A 252 -17.34 1.92 -9.54
C ILE A 252 -18.79 2.32 -9.80
N SER A 253 -19.73 1.39 -9.60
CA SER A 253 -21.18 1.69 -9.75
C SER A 253 -21.64 2.74 -8.75
N ASP A 254 -21.25 2.61 -7.47
CA ASP A 254 -21.61 3.58 -6.42
C ASP A 254 -21.10 4.98 -6.75
N ALA A 255 -19.86 5.12 -7.23
CA ALA A 255 -19.28 6.39 -7.63
C ALA A 255 -20.02 7.01 -8.84
N LEU A 256 -20.30 6.20 -9.88
CA LEU A 256 -21.03 6.64 -11.06
C LEU A 256 -22.46 7.10 -10.71
N ASP A 257 -23.14 6.34 -9.86
CA ASP A 257 -24.49 6.65 -9.42
C ASP A 257 -24.52 7.91 -8.53
N ALA A 258 -23.49 8.16 -7.73
CA ALA A 258 -23.35 9.41 -6.99
C ALA A 258 -23.22 10.61 -7.92
N VAL A 259 -22.38 10.53 -8.97
CA VAL A 259 -22.24 11.59 -9.98
C VAL A 259 -23.55 11.81 -10.76
N ARG A 260 -24.28 10.73 -11.08
CA ARG A 260 -25.57 10.82 -11.79
C ARG A 260 -26.66 11.49 -10.96
N ARG A 261 -26.72 11.18 -9.67
CA ARG A 261 -27.74 11.75 -8.77
C ARG A 261 -27.50 13.22 -8.50
N GLU A 262 -26.24 13.62 -8.35
CA GLU A 262 -25.84 14.98 -7.99
C GLU A 262 -24.67 15.47 -8.85
N PRO A 263 -24.91 15.84 -10.13
CA PRO A 263 -23.87 16.38 -11.01
C PRO A 263 -23.25 17.66 -10.43
N GLY A 264 -21.97 17.87 -10.65
CA GLY A 264 -21.27 19.08 -10.18
C GLY A 264 -20.80 19.01 -8.72
N ARG A 265 -20.81 17.83 -8.11
CA ARG A 265 -20.21 17.62 -6.80
C ARG A 265 -18.69 17.42 -6.90
N THR A 266 -17.99 17.80 -5.82
CA THR A 266 -16.56 17.50 -5.62
C THR A 266 -16.36 16.03 -5.26
N ALA A 267 -15.12 15.51 -5.34
CA ALA A 267 -14.85 14.14 -4.91
C ALA A 267 -15.13 13.93 -3.41
N TYR A 268 -14.91 14.93 -2.57
CA TYR A 268 -15.26 14.91 -1.15
C TYR A 268 -16.77 14.69 -0.92
N GLU A 269 -17.61 15.41 -1.67
CA GLU A 269 -19.07 15.29 -1.60
C GLU A 269 -19.54 13.95 -2.18
N ILE A 270 -18.94 13.48 -3.28
CA ILE A 270 -19.22 12.17 -3.90
C ILE A 270 -18.87 11.05 -2.92
N ALA A 271 -17.69 11.10 -2.30
CA ALA A 271 -17.30 10.14 -1.27
C ALA A 271 -18.31 10.09 -0.12
N GLY A 272 -18.84 11.26 0.29
CA GLY A 272 -19.87 11.35 1.30
C GLY A 272 -21.21 10.68 0.92
N SER A 273 -21.47 10.52 -0.39
CA SER A 273 -22.67 9.88 -0.94
C SER A 273 -22.50 8.39 -1.25
N MET A 274 -21.26 7.85 -1.13
CA MET A 274 -20.94 6.44 -1.33
C MET A 274 -21.14 5.65 -0.02
N ALA A 275 -21.37 4.34 -0.13
CA ALA A 275 -21.52 3.47 1.04
C ALA A 275 -20.14 3.07 1.62
N TRP A 276 -19.98 3.17 2.93
CA TRP A 276 -18.77 2.79 3.66
C TRP A 276 -19.07 1.85 4.81
N SER A 277 -18.18 0.88 5.05
CA SER A 277 -18.32 -0.09 6.17
C SER A 277 -17.96 0.50 7.54
N ILE A 278 -17.98 1.82 7.70
CA ILE A 278 -17.66 2.51 8.95
C ILE A 278 -18.95 2.86 9.69
N ARG A 279 -19.00 2.54 10.98
CA ARG A 279 -20.16 2.84 11.82
C ARG A 279 -20.13 4.33 12.22
N CYS A 280 -20.79 5.17 11.47
CA CYS A 280 -21.08 6.57 11.77
C CYS A 280 -22.50 6.92 11.29
N ARG A 281 -23.09 7.99 11.86
CA ARG A 281 -24.47 8.40 11.51
C ARG A 281 -24.52 9.21 10.22
N SER A 282 -23.45 9.94 9.91
CA SER A 282 -23.37 10.82 8.77
C SER A 282 -21.92 11.03 8.32
N TRP A 283 -21.75 11.54 7.10
CA TRP A 283 -20.44 11.95 6.60
C TRP A 283 -19.76 13.03 7.46
N ALA A 284 -20.53 13.90 8.11
CA ALA A 284 -19.99 14.92 9.00
C ALA A 284 -19.28 14.30 10.23
N GLU A 285 -19.82 13.18 10.76
CA GLU A 285 -19.24 12.44 11.91
C GLU A 285 -18.13 11.45 11.50
N PHE A 286 -17.88 11.29 10.20
CA PHE A 286 -16.86 10.37 9.71
C PHE A 286 -15.47 10.85 10.16
N PRO A 287 -14.62 9.99 10.77
CA PRO A 287 -13.30 10.39 11.24
C PRO A 287 -12.47 11.01 10.10
N LEU A 288 -11.78 12.10 10.35
CA LEU A 288 -11.09 12.88 9.33
C LEU A 288 -10.05 12.07 8.56
N THR A 289 -9.26 11.25 9.24
CA THR A 289 -8.31 10.33 8.59
C THR A 289 -9.00 9.31 7.69
N GLN A 290 -10.20 8.85 8.06
CA GLN A 290 -10.97 7.93 7.24
C GLN A 290 -11.63 8.65 6.04
N LYS A 291 -12.01 9.93 6.18
CA LYS A 291 -12.43 10.77 5.04
C LYS A 291 -11.32 10.89 4.00
N TYR A 292 -10.08 11.11 4.44
CA TYR A 292 -8.93 11.19 3.55
C TYR A 292 -8.78 9.95 2.68
N PHE A 293 -8.82 8.76 3.29
CA PHE A 293 -8.75 7.50 2.56
C PHE A 293 -9.99 7.27 1.68
N ALA A 294 -11.17 7.58 2.17
CA ALA A 294 -12.41 7.44 1.40
C ALA A 294 -12.44 8.34 0.16
N VAL A 295 -11.99 9.59 0.28
CA VAL A 295 -11.88 10.52 -0.85
C VAL A 295 -10.79 10.05 -1.83
N GLY A 296 -9.63 9.60 -1.33
CA GLY A 296 -8.58 9.02 -2.17
C GLY A 296 -9.07 7.82 -2.99
N GLU A 297 -9.87 6.94 -2.36
CA GLU A 297 -10.50 5.80 -3.03
C GLU A 297 -11.56 6.27 -4.05
N ALA A 298 -12.43 7.21 -3.68
CA ALA A 298 -13.41 7.77 -4.61
C ALA A 298 -12.74 8.39 -5.84
N LEU A 299 -11.61 9.08 -5.64
CA LEU A 299 -10.81 9.68 -6.71
C LEU A 299 -10.26 8.62 -7.68
N ALA A 300 -9.75 7.49 -7.18
CA ALA A 300 -9.28 6.40 -8.04
C ALA A 300 -10.43 5.81 -8.88
N HIS A 301 -11.64 5.70 -8.30
CA HIS A 301 -12.82 5.21 -9.03
C HIS A 301 -13.33 6.24 -10.05
N LEU A 302 -13.27 7.54 -9.75
CA LEU A 302 -13.60 8.61 -10.69
C LEU A 302 -12.60 8.68 -11.85
N ASP A 303 -11.30 8.51 -11.59
CA ASP A 303 -10.28 8.43 -12.65
C ASP A 303 -10.53 7.23 -13.56
N TYR A 304 -10.85 6.07 -13.01
CA TYR A 304 -11.23 4.87 -13.75
C TYR A 304 -12.43 5.14 -14.70
N LEU A 305 -13.45 5.83 -14.20
CA LEU A 305 -14.63 6.22 -15.00
C LEU A 305 -14.30 7.29 -16.06
N MET A 306 -13.41 8.23 -15.74
CA MET A 306 -12.97 9.25 -16.70
C MET A 306 -12.18 8.65 -17.86
N VAL A 307 -11.25 7.72 -17.59
CA VAL A 307 -10.47 7.02 -18.63
C VAL A 307 -11.40 6.25 -19.59
N ARG A 308 -12.55 5.80 -19.09
CA ARG A 308 -13.56 5.05 -19.88
C ARG A 308 -14.66 5.93 -20.47
N GLY A 309 -14.52 7.26 -20.40
CA GLY A 309 -15.45 8.22 -21.00
C GLY A 309 -16.86 8.20 -20.37
N GLN A 310 -16.99 7.82 -19.11
CA GLN A 310 -18.30 7.79 -18.41
C GLN A 310 -18.51 9.01 -17.52
N VAL A 311 -17.41 9.63 -17.07
CA VAL A 311 -17.39 10.82 -16.22
C VAL A 311 -16.38 11.81 -16.78
N GLN A 312 -16.62 13.08 -16.60
CA GLN A 312 -15.69 14.19 -16.84
C GLN A 312 -15.60 15.07 -15.60
N ARG A 313 -14.50 15.79 -15.46
CA ARG A 313 -14.38 16.84 -14.43
C ARG A 313 -14.15 18.20 -15.04
N ARG A 314 -14.62 19.24 -14.37
CA ARG A 314 -14.42 20.64 -14.74
C ARG A 314 -13.94 21.41 -13.52
N GLU A 315 -13.08 22.38 -13.73
CA GLU A 315 -12.69 23.30 -12.66
C GLU A 315 -13.74 24.42 -12.56
N GLU A 316 -14.32 24.58 -11.37
CA GLU A 316 -15.30 25.63 -11.09
C GLU A 316 -14.98 26.24 -9.72
N HIS A 317 -14.70 27.55 -9.71
CA HIS A 317 -14.35 28.31 -8.50
C HIS A 317 -13.19 27.67 -7.69
N GLY A 318 -12.15 27.19 -8.38
CA GLY A 318 -10.96 26.58 -7.77
C GLY A 318 -11.18 25.16 -7.24
N LYS A 319 -12.30 24.51 -7.55
CA LYS A 319 -12.61 23.13 -7.18
C LYS A 319 -12.87 22.29 -8.41
N TRP A 320 -12.48 21.01 -8.37
CA TRP A 320 -12.87 20.01 -9.35
C TRP A 320 -14.29 19.54 -9.10
N ARG A 321 -15.11 19.56 -10.16
CA ARG A 321 -16.51 19.10 -10.12
C ARG A 321 -16.75 18.06 -11.19
N TYR A 322 -17.50 17.02 -10.82
CA TYR A 322 -17.67 15.84 -11.64
C TYR A 322 -19.05 15.76 -12.27
N TYR A 323 -19.09 15.32 -13.54
CA TYR A 323 -20.29 15.23 -14.37
C TYR A 323 -20.26 13.94 -15.17
N THR A 324 -21.42 13.34 -15.47
CA THR A 324 -21.52 12.29 -16.48
C THR A 324 -21.32 12.85 -17.89
N LEU A 325 -20.81 12.02 -18.77
CA LEU A 325 -20.72 12.31 -20.21
C LEU A 325 -21.99 11.89 -20.91
#